data_0cea86f626c8b42aa9968d0ce6674c68
#
_entry.id   0cea86f626c8b42aa9968d0ce6674c68
#
_cell.length_a   1.000
_cell.length_b   1.000
_cell.length_c   1.000
_cell.angle_alpha   90.00
_cell.angle_beta   90.00
_cell.angle_gamma   90.00
#
_symmetry.space_group_name_H-M   'P 1'
#
loop_
_entity.id
_entity.type
_entity.pdbx_description
1 polymer ?
#
loop_
_entity_poly.entity_id
_entity_poly.type
_entity_poly.pdbx_seq_one_letter_code
_entity_poly.pdbx_strand_id
1 'polypeptide(L)'
;MRLVKEGRSKEEIMEAIHHGVGVADVSFDVKEGEILVVMGLSGSGKSTLVRCINRLIEPTAGEVIVDGQDVMALSPKELRAFRQKHFGMVFQNFALFPHRTVLHNAEYGLEIQKVDPSKRKEAAMQALEQVGLKGWEDTFPDQLSGGMQQRVGLARALALDADIMLMDEAFSALDPLIRRDMQDELIDLQDKMQKTIVFISHDLDEAIKLGDRIVLMKDGVIVQVGTAEEILTNPANDYVAKFVEDVDMSKIITAEKIMKKSETIAYYKTDGPKAAYRKMKTAGISKIFVRKDRQLAGIVTAKDAAEAMQRGEKTLENILIRDIQRVPLDTSAMELFPLLTDNEYPIAVVNEANRLQGVIIKGLLLGALADSTQVNGNT
;
A
#
# COMPACT_ATOMS: atom_id res chain seq x y z
N MET A 1 -32.22 1.10 -15.65
CA MET A 1 -31.25 1.28 -16.78
C MET A 1 -31.54 2.52 -17.62
N ARG A 2 -32.76 2.75 -18.17
CA ARG A 2 -33.03 3.91 -19.02
C ARG A 2 -32.71 5.23 -18.30
N LEU A 3 -33.20 5.47 -17.08
CA LEU A 3 -32.98 6.68 -16.31
C LEU A 3 -31.50 6.91 -15.95
N VAL A 4 -30.74 5.83 -15.68
CA VAL A 4 -29.27 5.91 -15.46
C VAL A 4 -28.57 6.38 -16.74
N LYS A 5 -28.95 5.85 -17.92
CA LYS A 5 -28.40 6.27 -19.21
C LYS A 5 -28.78 7.72 -19.58
N GLU A 6 -29.89 8.22 -19.08
CA GLU A 6 -30.33 9.62 -19.22
C GLU A 6 -29.60 10.56 -18.25
N GLY A 7 -28.68 10.06 -17.40
CA GLY A 7 -27.89 10.87 -16.46
C GLY A 7 -28.69 11.40 -15.26
N ARG A 8 -29.82 10.77 -14.92
CA ARG A 8 -30.61 11.15 -13.74
C ARG A 8 -29.86 10.85 -12.45
N SER A 9 -30.03 11.70 -11.44
CA SER A 9 -29.45 11.47 -10.12
C SER A 9 -30.10 10.27 -9.40
N LYS A 10 -29.43 9.75 -8.36
CA LYS A 10 -29.98 8.65 -7.55
C LYS A 10 -31.29 9.03 -6.89
N GLU A 11 -31.40 10.27 -6.42
CA GLU A 11 -32.60 10.84 -5.80
C GLU A 11 -33.75 10.90 -6.79
N GLU A 12 -33.52 11.44 -8.00
CA GLU A 12 -34.52 11.51 -9.08
C GLU A 12 -35.01 10.11 -9.51
N ILE A 13 -34.08 9.12 -9.55
CA ILE A 13 -34.44 7.73 -9.89
C ILE A 13 -35.26 7.12 -8.76
N MET A 14 -34.88 7.34 -7.50
CA MET A 14 -35.63 6.85 -6.34
C MET A 14 -37.05 7.41 -6.31
N GLU A 15 -37.20 8.71 -6.56
CA GLU A 15 -38.51 9.36 -6.62
C GLU A 15 -39.39 8.84 -7.76
N ALA A 16 -38.77 8.62 -8.94
CA ALA A 16 -39.50 8.21 -10.14
C ALA A 16 -39.97 6.75 -10.13
N ILE A 17 -39.18 5.83 -9.58
CA ILE A 17 -39.44 4.38 -9.67
C ILE A 17 -39.33 3.62 -8.37
N HIS A 18 -39.06 4.30 -7.24
CA HIS A 18 -38.87 3.72 -5.90
C HIS A 18 -37.79 2.62 -5.85
N HIS A 19 -36.77 2.75 -6.68
CA HIS A 19 -35.61 1.85 -6.70
C HIS A 19 -34.32 2.61 -6.49
N GLY A 20 -33.50 2.15 -5.56
CA GLY A 20 -32.16 2.72 -5.32
C GLY A 20 -31.15 2.24 -6.35
N VAL A 21 -30.29 3.15 -6.81
CA VAL A 21 -29.13 2.82 -7.64
C VAL A 21 -27.93 2.63 -6.72
N GLY A 22 -27.46 1.40 -6.58
CA GLY A 22 -26.27 1.08 -5.80
C GLY A 22 -24.98 1.49 -6.53
N VAL A 23 -24.86 1.03 -7.79
CA VAL A 23 -23.70 1.27 -8.67
C VAL A 23 -24.21 1.58 -10.07
N ALA A 24 -23.58 2.54 -10.75
CA ALA A 24 -23.95 2.96 -12.11
C ALA A 24 -22.70 3.21 -12.94
N ASP A 25 -22.63 2.57 -14.12
CA ASP A 25 -21.59 2.78 -15.14
C ASP A 25 -20.15 2.72 -14.58
N VAL A 26 -19.85 1.65 -13.84
CA VAL A 26 -18.54 1.41 -13.21
C VAL A 26 -17.78 0.41 -14.04
N SER A 27 -16.56 0.78 -14.46
CA SER A 27 -15.62 -0.10 -15.15
C SER A 27 -14.20 0.11 -14.60
N PHE A 28 -13.54 -0.97 -14.25
CA PHE A 28 -12.13 -0.99 -13.81
C PHE A 28 -11.55 -2.39 -14.00
N ASP A 29 -10.25 -2.48 -13.94
CA ASP A 29 -9.48 -3.73 -13.95
C ASP A 29 -8.71 -3.90 -12.64
N VAL A 30 -8.40 -5.13 -12.29
CA VAL A 30 -7.50 -5.49 -11.18
C VAL A 30 -6.43 -6.41 -11.73
N LYS A 31 -5.17 -6.09 -11.51
CA LYS A 31 -4.03 -6.90 -11.96
C LYS A 31 -3.79 -8.06 -11.00
N GLU A 32 -3.21 -9.13 -11.51
CA GLU A 32 -2.78 -10.25 -10.67
C GLU A 32 -1.75 -9.78 -9.64
N GLY A 33 -1.94 -10.17 -8.38
CA GLY A 33 -1.07 -9.78 -7.27
C GLY A 33 -1.25 -8.34 -6.77
N GLU A 34 -2.18 -7.56 -7.34
CA GLU A 34 -2.45 -6.17 -6.95
C GLU A 34 -3.36 -6.09 -5.72
N ILE A 35 -3.09 -5.13 -4.85
CA ILE A 35 -4.06 -4.63 -3.87
C ILE A 35 -4.76 -3.41 -4.47
N LEU A 36 -5.99 -3.59 -4.92
CA LEU A 36 -6.84 -2.50 -5.37
C LEU A 36 -7.75 -2.04 -4.23
N VAL A 37 -7.62 -0.78 -3.80
CA VAL A 37 -8.49 -0.23 -2.76
C VAL A 37 -9.66 0.51 -3.38
N VAL A 38 -10.88 0.11 -3.02
CA VAL A 38 -12.12 0.81 -3.39
C VAL A 38 -12.55 1.70 -2.24
N MET A 39 -12.54 3.01 -2.45
CA MET A 39 -12.85 3.97 -1.41
C MET A 39 -13.90 5.00 -1.80
N GLY A 40 -14.38 5.78 -0.84
CA GLY A 40 -15.39 6.81 -0.98
C GLY A 40 -16.25 6.93 0.27
N LEU A 41 -17.08 7.95 0.37
CA LEU A 41 -17.94 8.20 1.52
C LEU A 41 -18.98 7.07 1.75
N SER A 42 -19.59 7.04 2.92
CA SER A 42 -20.69 6.13 3.21
C SER A 42 -21.81 6.29 2.18
N GLY A 43 -22.38 5.18 1.71
CA GLY A 43 -23.42 5.19 0.66
C GLY A 43 -22.91 5.35 -0.78
N SER A 44 -21.60 5.49 -1.02
CA SER A 44 -21.06 5.62 -2.40
C SER A 44 -21.17 4.36 -3.25
N GLY A 45 -21.56 3.21 -2.69
CA GLY A 45 -21.79 1.96 -3.43
C GLY A 45 -20.67 0.92 -3.34
N LYS A 46 -19.60 1.14 -2.57
CA LYS A 46 -18.43 0.26 -2.44
C LYS A 46 -18.77 -1.20 -2.13
N SER A 47 -19.48 -1.45 -1.02
CA SER A 47 -19.86 -2.82 -0.63
C SER A 47 -20.82 -3.47 -1.65
N THR A 48 -21.68 -2.67 -2.32
CA THR A 48 -22.52 -3.16 -3.42
C THR A 48 -21.63 -3.60 -4.59
N LEU A 49 -20.64 -2.78 -4.98
CA LEU A 49 -19.71 -3.10 -6.06
C LEU A 49 -18.95 -4.41 -5.79
N VAL A 50 -18.34 -4.55 -4.63
CA VAL A 50 -17.58 -5.77 -4.28
C VAL A 50 -18.48 -7.01 -4.24
N ARG A 51 -19.73 -6.87 -3.75
CA ARG A 51 -20.69 -7.96 -3.77
C ARG A 51 -21.25 -8.26 -5.18
N CYS A 52 -21.14 -7.33 -6.13
CA CYS A 52 -21.41 -7.60 -7.54
C CYS A 52 -20.28 -8.39 -8.19
N ILE A 53 -19.02 -8.18 -7.82
CA ILE A 53 -17.87 -8.91 -8.38
C ILE A 53 -18.04 -10.42 -8.19
N ASN A 54 -18.45 -10.86 -7.00
CA ASN A 54 -18.71 -12.28 -6.72
C ASN A 54 -20.18 -12.69 -6.93
N ARG A 55 -21.03 -11.80 -7.50
CA ARG A 55 -22.48 -11.99 -7.71
C ARG A 55 -23.27 -12.37 -6.44
N LEU A 56 -22.82 -11.97 -5.25
CA LEU A 56 -23.69 -12.01 -4.06
C LEU A 56 -24.86 -11.03 -4.22
N ILE A 57 -24.64 -9.93 -4.93
CA ILE A 57 -25.66 -9.05 -5.48
C ILE A 57 -25.63 -9.23 -7.01
N GLU A 58 -26.76 -9.57 -7.61
CA GLU A 58 -26.87 -9.71 -9.05
C GLU A 58 -26.86 -8.33 -9.71
N PRO A 59 -25.87 -7.99 -10.56
CA PRO A 59 -25.87 -6.74 -11.31
C PRO A 59 -27.05 -6.70 -12.28
N THR A 60 -27.67 -5.53 -12.45
CA THR A 60 -28.76 -5.35 -13.43
C THR A 60 -28.24 -5.42 -14.87
N ALA A 61 -26.99 -5.04 -15.10
CA ALA A 61 -26.28 -5.11 -16.38
C ALA A 61 -24.78 -4.96 -16.15
N GLY A 62 -23.99 -5.29 -17.16
CA GLY A 62 -22.53 -5.26 -17.14
C GLY A 62 -21.95 -6.67 -17.18
N GLU A 63 -20.63 -6.72 -17.12
CA GLU A 63 -19.85 -7.95 -17.19
C GLU A 63 -18.90 -8.00 -16.00
N VAL A 64 -18.62 -9.20 -15.51
CA VAL A 64 -17.55 -9.46 -14.53
C VAL A 64 -16.69 -10.58 -15.10
N ILE A 65 -15.48 -10.25 -15.48
CA ILE A 65 -14.56 -11.18 -16.10
C ILE A 65 -13.43 -11.50 -15.11
N VAL A 66 -13.24 -12.78 -14.80
CA VAL A 66 -12.18 -13.28 -13.95
C VAL A 66 -11.42 -14.36 -14.71
N ASP A 67 -10.12 -14.18 -14.94
CA ASP A 67 -9.27 -15.09 -15.70
C ASP A 67 -9.85 -15.45 -17.10
N GLY A 68 -10.46 -14.45 -17.75
CA GLY A 68 -11.09 -14.62 -19.07
C GLY A 68 -12.46 -15.28 -19.04
N GLN A 69 -12.99 -15.65 -17.86
CA GLN A 69 -14.32 -16.23 -17.71
C GLN A 69 -15.34 -15.18 -17.28
N ASP A 70 -16.43 -15.06 -18.04
CA ASP A 70 -17.56 -14.21 -17.67
C ASP A 70 -18.37 -14.84 -16.53
N VAL A 71 -18.29 -14.24 -15.35
CA VAL A 71 -19.00 -14.68 -14.14
C VAL A 71 -20.52 -14.50 -14.30
N MET A 72 -20.96 -13.54 -15.15
CA MET A 72 -22.38 -13.29 -15.37
C MET A 72 -23.06 -14.40 -16.19
N ALA A 73 -22.30 -15.10 -17.02
CA ALA A 73 -22.80 -16.19 -17.85
C ALA A 73 -22.97 -17.52 -17.09
N LEU A 74 -22.46 -17.65 -15.87
CA LEU A 74 -22.46 -18.88 -15.09
C LEU A 74 -23.86 -19.25 -14.58
N SER A 75 -24.23 -20.52 -14.72
CA SER A 75 -25.40 -21.08 -14.04
C SER A 75 -25.25 -21.08 -12.51
N PRO A 76 -26.33 -21.18 -11.73
CA PRO A 76 -26.22 -21.16 -10.24
C PRO A 76 -25.32 -22.26 -9.66
N LYS A 77 -25.17 -23.38 -10.32
CA LYS A 77 -24.28 -24.47 -9.90
C LYS A 77 -22.81 -24.13 -10.19
N GLU A 78 -22.54 -23.66 -11.40
CA GLU A 78 -21.18 -23.22 -11.81
C GLU A 78 -20.73 -22.04 -10.99
N LEU A 79 -21.58 -21.05 -10.75
CA LEU A 79 -21.27 -19.89 -9.92
C LEU A 79 -20.89 -20.28 -8.49
N ARG A 80 -21.56 -21.27 -7.90
CA ARG A 80 -21.15 -21.75 -6.55
C ARG A 80 -19.76 -22.38 -6.58
N ALA A 81 -19.48 -23.22 -7.57
CA ALA A 81 -18.17 -23.84 -7.73
C ALA A 81 -17.09 -22.78 -8.01
N PHE A 82 -17.42 -21.78 -8.82
CA PHE A 82 -16.53 -20.66 -9.15
C PHE A 82 -16.18 -19.83 -7.91
N ARG A 83 -17.18 -19.44 -7.10
CA ARG A 83 -16.97 -18.72 -5.85
C ARG A 83 -16.09 -19.48 -4.87
N GLN A 84 -16.33 -20.78 -4.75
CA GLN A 84 -15.56 -21.65 -3.85
C GLN A 84 -14.07 -21.73 -4.24
N LYS A 85 -13.78 -21.66 -5.54
CA LYS A 85 -12.42 -21.77 -6.07
C LYS A 85 -11.68 -20.43 -6.07
N HIS A 86 -12.34 -19.36 -6.55
CA HIS A 86 -11.65 -18.12 -6.89
C HIS A 86 -11.78 -17.02 -5.84
N PHE A 87 -12.75 -17.06 -4.92
CA PHE A 87 -13.00 -15.97 -3.99
C PHE A 87 -12.85 -16.36 -2.52
N GLY A 88 -11.92 -15.72 -1.82
CA GLY A 88 -11.94 -15.57 -0.37
C GLY A 88 -12.65 -14.27 0.03
N MET A 89 -13.41 -14.25 1.12
CA MET A 89 -14.06 -13.03 1.59
C MET A 89 -13.84 -12.79 3.08
N VAL A 90 -13.38 -11.57 3.40
CA VAL A 90 -13.21 -11.06 4.77
C VAL A 90 -14.23 -9.95 4.99
N PHE A 91 -14.97 -10.02 6.09
CA PHE A 91 -16.11 -9.15 6.39
C PHE A 91 -15.78 -8.17 7.53
N GLN A 92 -16.45 -7.03 7.52
CA GLN A 92 -16.36 -5.98 8.52
C GLN A 92 -16.63 -6.48 9.95
N ASN A 93 -17.65 -7.29 10.15
CA ASN A 93 -18.07 -7.82 11.45
C ASN A 93 -17.59 -9.27 11.66
N PHE A 94 -16.39 -9.61 11.23
CA PHE A 94 -15.72 -10.90 11.34
C PHE A 94 -16.50 -12.07 10.73
N ALA A 95 -17.82 -12.10 10.86
CA ALA A 95 -18.74 -13.15 10.38
C ALA A 95 -18.32 -14.56 10.82
N LEU A 96 -17.89 -14.70 12.09
CA LEU A 96 -17.52 -15.96 12.67
C LEU A 96 -18.75 -16.70 13.20
N PHE A 97 -18.70 -18.02 13.15
CA PHE A 97 -19.72 -18.88 13.76
C PHE A 97 -19.46 -19.00 15.26
N PRO A 98 -20.31 -18.46 16.15
CA PRO A 98 -20.04 -18.40 17.58
C PRO A 98 -20.01 -19.79 18.24
N HIS A 99 -20.67 -20.78 17.64
CA HIS A 99 -20.75 -22.17 18.09
C HIS A 99 -19.65 -23.07 17.53
N ARG A 100 -18.69 -22.51 16.79
CA ARG A 100 -17.53 -23.21 16.24
C ARG A 100 -16.25 -22.66 16.85
N THR A 101 -15.28 -23.52 17.06
CA THR A 101 -13.94 -23.09 17.49
C THR A 101 -13.22 -22.29 16.40
N VAL A 102 -12.10 -21.68 16.75
CA VAL A 102 -11.20 -20.98 15.82
C VAL A 102 -10.82 -21.88 14.64
N LEU A 103 -10.38 -23.11 14.91
CA LEU A 103 -10.06 -24.08 13.87
C LEU A 103 -11.25 -24.38 12.95
N HIS A 104 -12.42 -24.67 13.55
CA HIS A 104 -13.61 -24.98 12.76
C HIS A 104 -14.16 -23.78 12.00
N ASN A 105 -13.90 -22.53 12.42
CA ASN A 105 -14.16 -21.34 11.65
C ASN A 105 -13.20 -21.22 10.45
N ALA A 106 -11.90 -21.44 10.67
CA ALA A 106 -10.88 -21.36 9.63
C ALA A 106 -11.09 -22.43 8.54
N GLU A 107 -11.41 -23.67 8.90
CA GLU A 107 -11.63 -24.76 7.94
C GLU A 107 -12.99 -24.76 7.25
N TYR A 108 -13.94 -23.88 7.65
CA TYR A 108 -15.33 -23.92 7.20
C TYR A 108 -15.48 -23.89 5.67
N GLY A 109 -14.72 -23.06 4.99
CA GLY A 109 -14.80 -22.99 3.54
C GLY A 109 -14.40 -24.31 2.84
N LEU A 110 -13.38 -24.96 3.36
CA LEU A 110 -12.93 -26.28 2.88
C LEU A 110 -13.93 -27.40 3.23
N GLU A 111 -14.64 -27.27 4.36
CA GLU A 111 -15.73 -28.17 4.72
C GLU A 111 -16.86 -28.11 3.66
N ILE A 112 -17.25 -26.90 3.24
CA ILE A 112 -18.25 -26.70 2.20
C ILE A 112 -17.79 -27.25 0.84
N GLN A 113 -16.49 -27.16 0.55
CA GLN A 113 -15.87 -27.78 -0.63
C GLN A 113 -15.77 -29.30 -0.53
N LYS A 114 -16.11 -29.91 0.61
CA LYS A 114 -16.01 -31.36 0.90
C LYS A 114 -14.57 -31.88 0.83
N VAL A 115 -13.60 -31.05 1.18
CA VAL A 115 -12.21 -31.47 1.31
C VAL A 115 -12.08 -32.48 2.46
N ASP A 116 -11.18 -33.43 2.31
CA ASP A 116 -10.90 -34.44 3.33
C ASP A 116 -10.59 -33.80 4.69
N PRO A 117 -11.18 -34.33 5.80
CA PRO A 117 -11.01 -33.73 7.14
C PRO A 117 -9.57 -33.52 7.59
N SER A 118 -8.65 -34.42 7.23
CA SER A 118 -7.24 -34.28 7.59
C SER A 118 -6.57 -33.14 6.83
N LYS A 119 -6.85 -33.01 5.54
CA LYS A 119 -6.29 -31.96 4.68
C LYS A 119 -6.85 -30.57 5.03
N ARG A 120 -8.16 -30.46 5.30
CA ARG A 120 -8.74 -29.16 5.70
C ARG A 120 -8.23 -28.70 7.05
N LYS A 121 -8.04 -29.63 8.02
CA LYS A 121 -7.44 -29.31 9.30
C LYS A 121 -5.99 -28.80 9.13
N GLU A 122 -5.20 -29.47 8.31
CA GLU A 122 -3.82 -29.07 8.02
C GLU A 122 -3.78 -27.67 7.39
N ALA A 123 -4.57 -27.39 6.34
CA ALA A 123 -4.64 -26.08 5.71
C ALA A 123 -5.11 -24.97 6.68
N ALA A 124 -6.13 -25.26 7.50
CA ALA A 124 -6.61 -24.30 8.50
C ALA A 124 -5.55 -24.03 9.59
N MET A 125 -4.82 -25.05 10.05
CA MET A 125 -3.72 -24.89 11.01
C MET A 125 -2.60 -24.03 10.44
N GLN A 126 -2.21 -24.24 9.17
CA GLN A 126 -1.21 -23.43 8.48
C GLN A 126 -1.68 -21.96 8.36
N ALA A 127 -2.94 -21.74 7.95
CA ALA A 127 -3.49 -20.40 7.87
C ALA A 127 -3.57 -19.69 9.23
N LEU A 128 -3.92 -20.40 10.29
CA LEU A 128 -3.92 -19.87 11.66
C LEU A 128 -2.50 -19.52 12.16
N GLU A 129 -1.51 -20.34 11.81
CA GLU A 129 -0.11 -20.02 12.13
C GLU A 129 0.39 -18.79 11.40
N GLN A 130 0.00 -18.61 10.11
CA GLN A 130 0.36 -17.44 9.30
C GLN A 130 -0.17 -16.12 9.89
N VAL A 131 -1.35 -16.15 10.52
CA VAL A 131 -1.95 -14.97 11.17
C VAL A 131 -1.65 -14.90 12.67
N GLY A 132 -0.68 -15.66 13.17
CA GLY A 132 -0.24 -15.60 14.58
C GLY A 132 -1.25 -16.14 15.59
N LEU A 133 -2.15 -17.05 15.20
CA LEU A 133 -3.14 -17.68 16.07
C LEU A 133 -2.83 -19.14 16.44
N LYS A 134 -1.57 -19.56 16.31
CA LYS A 134 -1.11 -20.87 16.80
C LYS A 134 -1.33 -21.00 18.29
N GLY A 135 -1.98 -22.09 18.70
CA GLY A 135 -2.32 -22.39 20.11
C GLY A 135 -3.72 -21.91 20.53
N TRP A 136 -4.49 -21.29 19.60
CA TRP A 136 -5.86 -20.82 19.86
C TRP A 136 -6.93 -21.67 19.13
N GLU A 137 -6.57 -22.81 18.60
CA GLU A 137 -7.39 -23.63 17.70
C GLU A 137 -8.72 -24.08 18.31
N ASP A 138 -8.68 -24.42 19.59
CA ASP A 138 -9.83 -24.95 20.34
C ASP A 138 -10.66 -23.86 21.05
N THR A 139 -10.25 -22.59 20.93
CA THR A 139 -10.92 -21.44 21.56
C THR A 139 -12.16 -21.04 20.75
N PHE A 140 -13.17 -20.47 21.39
CA PHE A 140 -14.37 -19.96 20.76
C PHE A 140 -14.26 -18.44 20.48
N PRO A 141 -15.00 -17.91 19.47
CA PRO A 141 -14.92 -16.50 19.09
C PRO A 141 -15.19 -15.50 20.23
N ASP A 142 -16.10 -15.80 21.15
CA ASP A 142 -16.46 -14.95 22.30
C ASP A 142 -15.33 -14.80 23.32
N GLN A 143 -14.33 -15.67 23.28
CA GLN A 143 -13.13 -15.64 24.14
C GLN A 143 -11.98 -14.82 23.52
N LEU A 144 -12.16 -14.29 22.30
CA LEU A 144 -11.14 -13.61 21.54
C LEU A 144 -11.34 -12.08 21.55
N SER A 145 -10.23 -11.33 21.49
CA SER A 145 -10.30 -9.89 21.17
C SER A 145 -10.78 -9.66 19.73
N GLY A 146 -11.26 -8.45 19.43
CA GLY A 146 -11.70 -8.09 18.08
C GLY A 146 -10.61 -8.31 17.03
N GLY A 147 -9.35 -7.95 17.31
CA GLY A 147 -8.22 -8.23 16.44
C GLY A 147 -7.99 -9.72 16.19
N MET A 148 -8.10 -10.55 17.22
CA MET A 148 -7.99 -12.01 17.08
C MET A 148 -9.15 -12.58 16.26
N GLN A 149 -10.37 -12.08 16.44
CA GLN A 149 -11.53 -12.48 15.63
C GLN A 149 -11.32 -12.13 14.16
N GLN A 150 -10.74 -10.96 13.87
CA GLN A 150 -10.40 -10.55 12.51
C GLN A 150 -9.34 -11.47 11.90
N ARG A 151 -8.29 -11.83 12.66
CA ARG A 151 -7.28 -12.82 12.24
C ARG A 151 -7.90 -14.18 11.92
N VAL A 152 -8.89 -14.63 12.66
CA VAL A 152 -9.64 -15.87 12.32
C VAL A 152 -10.39 -15.71 10.99
N GLY A 153 -11.02 -14.55 10.76
CA GLY A 153 -11.67 -14.22 9.49
C GLY A 153 -10.70 -14.23 8.30
N LEU A 154 -9.50 -13.68 8.51
CA LEU A 154 -8.41 -13.70 7.52
C LEU A 154 -7.90 -15.14 7.29
N ALA A 155 -7.62 -15.90 8.36
CA ALA A 155 -7.21 -17.31 8.26
C ALA A 155 -8.23 -18.16 7.49
N ARG A 156 -9.54 -17.94 7.72
CA ARG A 156 -10.61 -18.61 6.96
C ARG A 156 -10.53 -18.33 5.46
N ALA A 157 -10.21 -17.10 5.06
CA ALA A 157 -10.03 -16.75 3.66
C ALA A 157 -8.73 -17.33 3.08
N LEU A 158 -7.64 -17.31 3.84
CA LEU A 158 -6.34 -17.87 3.45
C LEU A 158 -6.38 -19.40 3.31
N ALA A 159 -7.07 -20.09 4.22
CA ALA A 159 -7.19 -21.56 4.17
C ALA A 159 -7.84 -22.07 2.88
N LEU A 160 -8.67 -21.26 2.22
CA LEU A 160 -9.26 -21.59 0.92
C LEU A 160 -8.26 -21.56 -0.23
N ASP A 161 -7.12 -20.92 -0.06
CA ASP A 161 -6.11 -20.68 -1.09
C ASP A 161 -6.68 -20.07 -2.39
N ALA A 162 -7.74 -19.26 -2.25
CA ALA A 162 -8.38 -18.57 -3.37
C ALA A 162 -7.45 -17.55 -4.02
N ASP A 163 -7.60 -17.35 -5.34
CA ASP A 163 -6.75 -16.42 -6.10
C ASP A 163 -7.06 -14.95 -5.77
N ILE A 164 -8.34 -14.67 -5.46
CA ILE A 164 -8.86 -13.32 -5.22
C ILE A 164 -9.43 -13.22 -3.81
N MET A 165 -8.99 -12.21 -3.07
CA MET A 165 -9.50 -11.88 -1.74
C MET A 165 -10.32 -10.60 -1.78
N LEU A 166 -11.59 -10.69 -1.40
CA LEU A 166 -12.49 -9.55 -1.29
C LEU A 166 -12.62 -9.14 0.18
N MET A 167 -12.22 -7.93 0.53
CA MET A 167 -12.19 -7.42 1.90
C MET A 167 -13.15 -6.23 2.05
N ASP A 168 -14.28 -6.43 2.74
CA ASP A 168 -15.32 -5.40 2.91
C ASP A 168 -15.14 -4.71 4.27
N GLU A 169 -14.44 -3.54 4.29
CA GLU A 169 -14.10 -2.75 5.49
C GLU A 169 -13.50 -3.60 6.62
N ALA A 170 -12.58 -4.49 6.26
CA ALA A 170 -12.10 -5.55 7.14
C ALA A 170 -11.52 -5.06 8.47
N PHE A 171 -10.94 -3.86 8.53
CA PHE A 171 -10.28 -3.35 9.73
C PHE A 171 -11.04 -2.22 10.42
N SER A 172 -12.21 -1.82 9.92
CA SER A 172 -12.95 -0.66 10.44
C SER A 172 -13.46 -0.84 11.88
N ALA A 173 -13.74 -2.07 12.29
CA ALA A 173 -14.21 -2.40 13.64
C ALA A 173 -13.10 -2.52 14.70
N LEU A 174 -11.83 -2.38 14.31
CA LEU A 174 -10.68 -2.51 15.19
C LEU A 174 -10.27 -1.15 15.77
N ASP A 175 -9.72 -1.17 16.98
CA ASP A 175 -9.08 0.01 17.54
C ASP A 175 -7.85 0.45 16.71
N PRO A 176 -7.41 1.72 16.79
CA PRO A 176 -6.39 2.26 15.90
C PRO A 176 -5.03 1.54 15.96
N LEU A 177 -4.64 1.02 17.14
CA LEU A 177 -3.36 0.33 17.29
C LEU A 177 -3.41 -1.05 16.60
N ILE A 178 -4.41 -1.85 16.94
CA ILE A 178 -4.61 -3.19 16.35
C ILE A 178 -4.85 -3.09 14.83
N ARG A 179 -5.54 -2.04 14.37
CA ARG A 179 -5.74 -1.80 12.94
C ARG A 179 -4.41 -1.62 12.20
N ARG A 180 -3.48 -0.85 12.75
CA ARG A 180 -2.14 -0.65 12.16
C ARG A 180 -1.37 -1.96 12.08
N ASP A 181 -1.37 -2.74 13.17
CA ASP A 181 -0.70 -4.05 13.20
C ASP A 181 -1.27 -5.00 12.14
N MET A 182 -2.61 -5.02 11.98
CA MET A 182 -3.29 -5.84 10.97
C MET A 182 -3.01 -5.40 9.53
N GLN A 183 -2.84 -4.11 9.30
CA GLN A 183 -2.45 -3.58 7.99
C GLN A 183 -1.02 -3.99 7.64
N ASP A 184 -0.08 -3.86 8.57
CA ASP A 184 1.32 -4.27 8.39
C ASP A 184 1.41 -5.78 8.12
N GLU A 185 0.65 -6.57 8.87
CA GLU A 185 0.57 -8.02 8.68
C GLU A 185 -0.02 -8.40 7.31
N LEU A 186 -1.02 -7.66 6.82
CA LEU A 186 -1.59 -7.89 5.48
C LEU A 186 -0.56 -7.61 4.38
N ILE A 187 0.25 -6.56 4.50
CA ILE A 187 1.34 -6.24 3.57
C ILE A 187 2.37 -7.37 3.58
N ASP A 188 2.83 -7.79 4.77
CA ASP A 188 3.80 -8.89 4.91
C ASP A 188 3.29 -10.23 4.34
N LEU A 189 1.99 -10.49 4.45
CA LEU A 189 1.35 -11.66 3.87
C LEU A 189 1.26 -11.53 2.34
N GLN A 190 0.91 -10.36 1.84
CA GLN A 190 0.79 -10.09 0.41
C GLN A 190 2.13 -10.25 -0.30
N ASP A 191 3.22 -9.76 0.26
CA ASP A 191 4.58 -9.92 -0.26
C ASP A 191 4.97 -11.39 -0.45
N LYS A 192 4.49 -12.26 0.45
CA LYS A 192 4.76 -13.70 0.42
C LYS A 192 3.83 -14.48 -0.50
N MET A 193 2.57 -14.09 -0.56
CA MET A 193 1.50 -14.88 -1.19
C MET A 193 1.10 -14.37 -2.56
N GLN A 194 1.36 -13.10 -2.88
CA GLN A 194 1.05 -12.46 -4.16
C GLN A 194 -0.40 -12.66 -4.61
N LYS A 195 -1.35 -12.59 -3.66
CA LYS A 195 -2.80 -12.73 -3.95
C LYS A 195 -3.36 -11.43 -4.52
N THR A 196 -4.36 -11.53 -5.38
CA THR A 196 -5.11 -10.36 -5.83
C THR A 196 -6.11 -9.95 -4.76
N ILE A 197 -6.07 -8.70 -4.31
CA ILE A 197 -6.91 -8.20 -3.22
C ILE A 197 -7.76 -7.03 -3.71
N VAL A 198 -9.08 -7.09 -3.52
CA VAL A 198 -9.97 -5.94 -3.63
C VAL A 198 -10.41 -5.55 -2.23
N PHE A 199 -9.90 -4.43 -1.74
CA PHE A 199 -10.07 -3.95 -0.38
C PHE A 199 -11.00 -2.74 -0.35
N ILE A 200 -12.05 -2.77 0.46
CA ILE A 200 -12.90 -1.59 0.69
C ILE A 200 -12.41 -0.86 1.93
N SER A 201 -12.21 0.45 1.79
CA SER A 201 -11.98 1.36 2.91
C SER A 201 -12.77 2.66 2.76
N HIS A 202 -13.03 3.32 3.88
CA HIS A 202 -13.46 4.71 3.93
C HIS A 202 -12.36 5.62 4.50
N ASP A 203 -11.22 5.05 4.88
CA ASP A 203 -10.06 5.71 5.46
C ASP A 203 -8.98 5.87 4.37
N LEU A 204 -8.61 7.12 4.09
CA LEU A 204 -7.66 7.45 3.04
C LEU A 204 -6.22 7.07 3.42
N ASP A 205 -5.84 7.20 4.69
CA ASP A 205 -4.53 6.74 5.18
C ASP A 205 -4.38 5.22 4.99
N GLU A 206 -5.45 4.46 5.22
CA GLU A 206 -5.48 3.03 4.97
C GLU A 206 -5.33 2.70 3.48
N ALA A 207 -6.04 3.44 2.61
CA ALA A 207 -5.95 3.24 1.16
C ALA A 207 -4.55 3.55 0.62
N ILE A 208 -3.92 4.61 1.12
CA ILE A 208 -2.55 5.00 0.76
C ILE A 208 -1.54 3.94 1.21
N LYS A 209 -1.73 3.41 2.42
CA LYS A 209 -0.81 2.43 3.01
C LYS A 209 -0.87 1.07 2.33
N LEU A 210 -2.07 0.61 1.97
CA LEU A 210 -2.29 -0.75 1.48
C LEU A 210 -2.33 -0.85 -0.05
N GLY A 211 -2.86 0.18 -0.73
CA GLY A 211 -3.25 0.08 -2.13
C GLY A 211 -2.12 0.36 -3.11
N ASP A 212 -1.91 -0.54 -4.06
CA ASP A 212 -1.13 -0.24 -5.27
C ASP A 212 -1.88 0.77 -6.14
N ARG A 213 -3.20 0.61 -6.26
CA ARG A 213 -4.12 1.55 -6.90
C ARG A 213 -5.38 1.75 -6.06
N ILE A 214 -5.98 2.92 -6.24
CA ILE A 214 -7.19 3.33 -5.53
C ILE A 214 -8.28 3.64 -6.55
N VAL A 215 -9.47 3.10 -6.33
CA VAL A 215 -10.71 3.44 -7.04
C VAL A 215 -11.54 4.33 -6.12
N LEU A 216 -11.65 5.60 -6.44
CA LEU A 216 -12.47 6.54 -5.66
C LEU A 216 -13.88 6.59 -6.22
N MET A 217 -14.87 6.31 -5.37
CA MET A 217 -16.29 6.28 -5.72
C MET A 217 -17.07 7.42 -5.07
N LYS A 218 -17.99 7.98 -5.83
CA LYS A 218 -19.01 8.92 -5.35
C LYS A 218 -20.35 8.57 -5.99
N ASP A 219 -21.42 8.54 -5.19
CA ASP A 219 -22.80 8.34 -5.67
C ASP A 219 -22.99 7.17 -6.66
N GLY A 220 -22.25 6.08 -6.45
CA GLY A 220 -22.33 4.86 -7.25
C GLY A 220 -21.54 4.86 -8.55
N VAL A 221 -20.76 5.90 -8.82
CA VAL A 221 -19.88 5.98 -9.99
C VAL A 221 -18.41 6.07 -9.55
N ILE A 222 -17.50 5.67 -10.42
CA ILE A 222 -16.08 5.92 -10.23
C ILE A 222 -15.79 7.36 -10.64
N VAL A 223 -15.11 8.11 -9.76
CA VAL A 223 -14.69 9.49 -10.03
C VAL A 223 -13.23 9.59 -10.41
N GLN A 224 -12.38 8.70 -9.91
CA GLN A 224 -10.98 8.57 -10.29
C GLN A 224 -10.44 7.17 -9.99
N VAL A 225 -9.50 6.72 -10.80
CA VAL A 225 -8.67 5.51 -10.56
C VAL A 225 -7.22 5.92 -10.78
N GLY A 226 -6.34 5.53 -9.86
CA GLY A 226 -4.92 5.81 -9.98
C GLY A 226 -4.13 5.34 -8.75
N THR A 227 -2.82 5.55 -8.76
CA THR A 227 -2.00 5.39 -7.55
C THR A 227 -2.34 6.46 -6.52
N ALA A 228 -1.98 6.25 -5.27
CA ALA A 228 -2.16 7.26 -4.22
C ALA A 228 -1.57 8.61 -4.65
N GLU A 229 -0.38 8.60 -5.24
CA GLU A 229 0.27 9.78 -5.73
C GLU A 229 -0.52 10.50 -6.83
N GLU A 230 -0.99 9.78 -7.85
CA GLU A 230 -1.76 10.36 -8.94
C GLU A 230 -3.04 11.04 -8.44
N ILE A 231 -3.74 10.43 -7.47
CA ILE A 231 -4.96 10.97 -6.89
C ILE A 231 -4.68 12.26 -6.09
N LEU A 232 -3.57 12.30 -5.39
CA LEU A 232 -3.20 13.42 -4.53
C LEU A 232 -2.60 14.60 -5.29
N THR A 233 -1.80 14.32 -6.33
CA THR A 233 -1.13 15.38 -7.11
C THR A 233 -1.95 15.87 -8.30
N ASN A 234 -2.84 15.02 -8.83
CA ASN A 234 -3.67 15.31 -10.01
C ASN A 234 -5.13 14.90 -9.77
N PRO A 235 -5.84 15.56 -8.83
CA PRO A 235 -7.24 15.25 -8.57
C PRO A 235 -8.11 15.55 -9.81
N ALA A 236 -8.96 14.60 -10.18
CA ALA A 236 -9.76 14.66 -11.41
C ALA A 236 -10.84 15.75 -11.36
N ASN A 237 -11.26 16.18 -10.19
CA ASN A 237 -12.28 17.22 -9.98
C ASN A 237 -12.24 17.76 -8.55
N ASP A 238 -13.04 18.81 -8.26
CA ASP A 238 -13.12 19.47 -6.95
C ASP A 238 -13.52 18.52 -5.80
N TYR A 239 -14.31 17.48 -6.09
CA TYR A 239 -14.68 16.50 -5.08
C TYR A 239 -13.44 15.69 -4.64
N VAL A 240 -12.64 15.24 -5.59
CA VAL A 240 -11.40 14.51 -5.27
C VAL A 240 -10.42 15.42 -4.56
N ALA A 241 -10.26 16.67 -5.05
CA ALA A 241 -9.38 17.65 -4.40
C ALA A 241 -9.75 17.86 -2.92
N LYS A 242 -11.04 18.08 -2.62
CA LYS A 242 -11.52 18.19 -1.23
C LYS A 242 -11.38 16.90 -0.43
N PHE A 243 -11.52 15.75 -1.09
CA PHE A 243 -11.41 14.45 -0.42
C PHE A 243 -9.99 14.17 0.08
N VAL A 244 -8.98 14.70 -0.61
CA VAL A 244 -7.56 14.52 -0.29
C VAL A 244 -6.92 15.73 0.40
N GLU A 245 -7.68 16.80 0.67
CA GLU A 245 -7.17 18.08 1.19
C GLU A 245 -6.43 17.94 2.53
N ASP A 246 -6.91 17.05 3.42
CA ASP A 246 -6.35 16.84 4.76
C ASP A 246 -5.25 15.77 4.83
N VAL A 247 -4.80 15.25 3.67
CA VAL A 247 -3.78 14.20 3.66
C VAL A 247 -2.39 14.73 3.96
N ASP A 248 -1.72 14.06 4.86
CA ASP A 248 -0.31 14.33 5.16
C ASP A 248 0.59 13.84 4.01
N MET A 249 0.95 14.76 3.11
CA MET A 249 1.81 14.50 1.96
C MET A 249 3.19 13.94 2.33
N SER A 250 3.64 14.10 3.58
CA SER A 250 4.93 13.57 4.03
C SER A 250 4.98 12.03 4.00
N LYS A 251 3.84 11.36 4.04
CA LYS A 251 3.71 9.90 3.97
C LYS A 251 3.92 9.34 2.56
N ILE A 252 3.76 10.17 1.53
CA ILE A 252 3.65 9.76 0.13
C ILE A 252 4.85 10.18 -0.69
N ILE A 253 5.41 11.36 -0.38
CA ILE A 253 6.59 11.86 -1.09
C ILE A 253 7.78 11.00 -0.69
N THR A 254 8.39 10.34 -1.69
CA THR A 254 9.51 9.43 -1.47
C THR A 254 10.87 10.10 -1.64
N ALA A 255 11.91 9.46 -1.13
CA ALA A 255 13.30 9.87 -1.29
C ALA A 255 13.68 10.06 -2.77
N GLU A 256 13.16 9.24 -3.67
CA GLU A 256 13.40 9.34 -5.11
C GLU A 256 12.98 10.70 -5.69
N LYS A 257 11.86 11.25 -5.22
CA LYS A 257 11.34 12.55 -5.68
C LYS A 257 12.02 13.74 -5.04
N ILE A 258 12.44 13.60 -3.78
CA ILE A 258 13.10 14.66 -3.02
C ILE A 258 14.58 14.78 -3.40
N MET A 259 15.21 13.66 -3.74
CA MET A 259 16.65 13.61 -3.97
C MET A 259 17.09 14.46 -5.16
N LYS A 260 18.26 15.08 -5.04
CA LYS A 260 18.99 15.65 -6.16
C LYS A 260 20.09 14.67 -6.61
N LYS A 261 20.19 14.41 -7.90
CA LYS A 261 21.31 13.60 -8.44
C LYS A 261 22.64 14.26 -8.09
N SER A 262 23.55 13.48 -7.51
CA SER A 262 24.88 13.97 -7.18
C SER A 262 25.79 13.89 -8.39
N GLU A 263 26.09 15.02 -9.00
CA GLU A 263 27.00 15.10 -10.17
C GLU A 263 28.47 15.04 -9.75
N THR A 264 28.79 15.43 -8.50
CA THR A 264 30.16 15.50 -8.01
C THR A 264 30.43 14.40 -6.99
N ILE A 265 31.28 13.44 -7.39
CA ILE A 265 31.66 12.28 -6.58
C ILE A 265 33.19 12.14 -6.57
N ALA A 266 33.76 11.77 -5.41
CA ALA A 266 35.15 11.36 -5.31
C ALA A 266 35.28 9.83 -5.48
N TYR A 267 36.38 9.38 -6.02
CA TYR A 267 36.68 7.98 -6.23
C TYR A 267 37.77 7.52 -5.27
N TYR A 268 37.47 6.53 -4.45
CA TYR A 268 38.37 6.05 -3.39
C TYR A 268 39.76 5.66 -3.87
N LYS A 269 39.86 5.02 -5.04
CA LYS A 269 41.13 4.50 -5.57
C LYS A 269 41.99 5.54 -6.32
N THR A 270 41.35 6.56 -6.87
CA THR A 270 42.02 7.49 -7.80
C THR A 270 42.13 8.94 -7.26
N ASP A 271 41.22 9.31 -6.36
CA ASP A 271 41.23 10.65 -5.80
C ASP A 271 41.94 10.67 -4.44
N GLY A 272 42.83 11.63 -4.27
CA GLY A 272 43.40 11.98 -2.96
C GLY A 272 42.71 13.21 -2.37
N PRO A 273 43.13 13.66 -1.15
CA PRO A 273 42.54 14.82 -0.47
C PRO A 273 42.51 16.09 -1.32
N LYS A 274 43.58 16.35 -2.09
CA LYS A 274 43.69 17.51 -2.99
C LYS A 274 42.66 17.46 -4.12
N ALA A 275 42.41 16.29 -4.73
CA ALA A 275 41.43 16.11 -5.79
C ALA A 275 40.02 16.28 -5.24
N ALA A 276 39.68 15.66 -4.11
CA ALA A 276 38.40 15.77 -3.44
C ALA A 276 38.09 17.24 -3.04
N TYR A 277 39.06 17.93 -2.43
CA TYR A 277 38.92 19.35 -2.07
C TYR A 277 38.68 20.25 -3.28
N ARG A 278 39.40 20.02 -4.39
CA ARG A 278 39.19 20.76 -5.63
C ARG A 278 37.80 20.54 -6.21
N LYS A 279 37.33 19.28 -6.24
CA LYS A 279 36.00 18.94 -6.70
C LYS A 279 34.93 19.65 -5.87
N MET A 280 35.05 19.62 -4.54
CA MET A 280 34.13 20.31 -3.64
C MET A 280 34.14 21.82 -3.87
N LYS A 281 35.32 22.45 -4.01
CA LYS A 281 35.46 23.89 -4.25
C LYS A 281 34.81 24.29 -5.61
N THR A 282 35.03 23.51 -6.66
CA THR A 282 34.44 23.77 -7.99
C THR A 282 32.92 23.63 -7.99
N ALA A 283 32.40 22.68 -7.24
CA ALA A 283 30.95 22.43 -7.14
C ALA A 283 30.26 23.29 -6.06
N GLY A 284 30.99 24.11 -5.30
CA GLY A 284 30.42 24.94 -4.22
C GLY A 284 29.85 24.13 -3.06
N ILE A 285 30.38 22.92 -2.80
CA ILE A 285 29.92 22.03 -1.73
C ILE A 285 30.99 21.82 -0.68
N SER A 286 30.58 21.60 0.56
CA SER A 286 31.49 21.37 1.70
C SER A 286 31.70 19.89 2.03
N LYS A 287 30.96 19.00 1.39
CA LYS A 287 30.97 17.56 1.66
C LYS A 287 30.83 16.82 0.34
N ILE A 288 31.58 15.73 0.12
CA ILE A 288 31.59 14.96 -1.12
C ILE A 288 31.46 13.46 -0.82
N PHE A 289 30.55 12.79 -1.49
CA PHE A 289 30.42 11.34 -1.39
C PHE A 289 31.56 10.62 -2.12
N VAL A 290 32.03 9.54 -1.51
CA VAL A 290 33.13 8.73 -2.02
C VAL A 290 32.61 7.38 -2.51
N ARG A 291 32.96 7.02 -3.75
CA ARG A 291 32.60 5.75 -4.37
C ARG A 291 33.80 4.81 -4.43
N LYS A 292 33.61 3.56 -4.01
CA LYS A 292 34.57 2.46 -4.15
C LYS A 292 33.90 1.31 -4.89
N ASP A 293 34.51 0.82 -5.95
CA ASP A 293 34.03 -0.34 -6.73
C ASP A 293 32.53 -0.26 -7.12
N ARG A 294 32.07 0.92 -7.54
CA ARG A 294 30.67 1.30 -7.88
C ARG A 294 29.71 1.44 -6.68
N GLN A 295 30.12 1.13 -5.47
CA GLN A 295 29.31 1.28 -4.26
C GLN A 295 29.66 2.56 -3.49
N LEU A 296 28.74 3.03 -2.68
CA LEU A 296 28.96 4.16 -1.76
C LEU A 296 29.83 3.71 -0.60
N ALA A 297 31.01 4.35 -0.46
CA ALA A 297 31.97 4.04 0.59
C ALA A 297 31.82 4.93 1.83
N GLY A 298 31.38 6.18 1.65
CA GLY A 298 31.23 7.16 2.72
C GLY A 298 31.26 8.60 2.19
N ILE A 299 31.59 9.53 3.05
CA ILE A 299 31.67 10.97 2.77
C ILE A 299 33.01 11.54 3.25
N VAL A 300 33.48 12.61 2.61
CA VAL A 300 34.66 13.41 3.03
C VAL A 300 34.23 14.86 3.12
N THR A 301 34.66 15.57 4.18
CA THR A 301 34.39 16.99 4.32
C THR A 301 35.54 17.83 3.74
N ALA A 302 35.23 19.06 3.35
CA ALA A 302 36.24 20.01 2.86
C ALA A 302 37.29 20.34 3.91
N LYS A 303 36.89 20.35 5.20
CA LYS A 303 37.79 20.58 6.34
C LYS A 303 38.78 19.43 6.45
N ASP A 304 38.31 18.19 6.52
CA ASP A 304 39.23 17.05 6.68
C ASP A 304 40.14 16.87 5.47
N ALA A 305 39.64 17.15 4.26
CA ALA A 305 40.45 17.13 3.05
C ALA A 305 41.57 18.21 3.10
N ALA A 306 41.27 19.41 3.57
CA ALA A 306 42.26 20.48 3.71
C ALA A 306 43.36 20.13 4.75
N GLU A 307 42.98 19.59 5.90
CA GLU A 307 43.90 19.13 6.94
C GLU A 307 44.78 17.96 6.46
N ALA A 308 44.20 16.99 5.77
CA ALA A 308 44.93 15.87 5.18
C ALA A 308 45.94 16.31 4.10
N MET A 309 45.60 17.35 3.33
CA MET A 309 46.56 17.99 2.40
C MET A 309 47.77 18.60 3.13
N GLN A 310 47.54 19.26 4.27
CA GLN A 310 48.66 19.82 5.07
C GLN A 310 49.54 18.72 5.66
N ARG A 311 48.95 17.57 6.03
CA ARG A 311 49.71 16.39 6.48
C ARG A 311 50.39 15.62 5.36
N GLY A 312 50.19 16.00 4.08
CA GLY A 312 50.81 15.35 2.94
C GLY A 312 50.16 13.98 2.58
N GLU A 313 48.94 13.70 3.04
CA GLU A 313 48.23 12.45 2.75
C GLU A 313 47.86 12.32 1.27
N LYS A 314 48.00 11.13 0.72
CA LYS A 314 47.77 10.86 -0.69
C LYS A 314 46.46 10.12 -0.96
N THR A 315 45.86 9.53 0.09
CA THR A 315 44.64 8.72 -0.01
C THR A 315 43.51 9.32 0.85
N LEU A 316 42.27 8.94 0.57
CA LEU A 316 41.11 9.37 1.34
C LEU A 316 40.83 8.48 2.58
N GLU A 317 41.63 7.45 2.81
CA GLU A 317 41.33 6.40 3.79
C GLU A 317 41.13 6.91 5.22
N ASN A 318 42.07 7.80 5.69
CA ASN A 318 42.05 8.30 7.04
C ASN A 318 41.01 9.41 7.30
N ILE A 319 40.44 9.98 6.25
CA ILE A 319 39.44 11.06 6.32
C ILE A 319 38.07 10.63 5.83
N LEU A 320 37.91 9.35 5.48
CA LEU A 320 36.64 8.79 5.00
C LEU A 320 35.73 8.49 6.19
N ILE A 321 34.62 9.22 6.27
CA ILE A 321 33.56 9.01 7.23
C ILE A 321 32.64 7.95 6.63
N ARG A 322 32.58 6.76 7.25
CA ARG A 322 31.80 5.60 6.76
C ARG A 322 30.43 5.50 7.37
N ASP A 323 30.28 6.02 8.58
CA ASP A 323 29.01 6.06 9.29
C ASP A 323 28.19 7.26 8.80
N ILE A 324 27.39 7.00 7.77
CA ILE A 324 26.49 7.96 7.13
C ILE A 324 25.13 7.30 6.91
N GLN A 325 24.06 8.09 6.97
CA GLN A 325 22.72 7.62 6.71
C GLN A 325 22.55 7.26 5.23
N ARG A 326 22.01 6.07 5.00
CA ARG A 326 21.63 5.54 3.68
C ARG A 326 20.18 5.15 3.72
N VAL A 327 19.46 5.52 2.70
CA VAL A 327 18.03 5.19 2.57
C VAL A 327 17.75 4.63 1.16
N PRO A 328 16.82 3.72 1.00
CA PRO A 328 16.31 3.31 -0.30
C PRO A 328 15.49 4.42 -0.98
N LEU A 329 15.14 4.20 -2.26
CA LEU A 329 14.43 5.19 -3.11
C LEU A 329 13.01 5.47 -2.63
N ASP A 330 12.34 4.47 -2.07
CA ASP A 330 10.95 4.46 -1.61
C ASP A 330 10.74 5.00 -0.20
N THR A 331 11.82 5.36 0.53
CA THR A 331 11.72 5.94 1.88
C THR A 331 10.87 7.20 1.87
N SER A 332 9.85 7.26 2.72
CA SER A 332 8.94 8.41 2.80
C SER A 332 9.61 9.68 3.37
N ALA A 333 9.09 10.85 3.01
CA ALA A 333 9.53 12.12 3.58
C ALA A 333 9.38 12.14 5.11
N MET A 334 8.33 11.51 5.64
CA MET A 334 8.08 11.37 7.07
C MET A 334 9.21 10.65 7.79
N GLU A 335 9.74 9.56 7.22
CA GLU A 335 10.87 8.81 7.75
C GLU A 335 12.20 9.56 7.61
N LEU A 336 12.33 10.41 6.58
CA LEU A 336 13.53 11.22 6.35
C LEU A 336 13.68 12.36 7.37
N PHE A 337 12.57 12.84 7.95
CA PHE A 337 12.59 13.98 8.89
C PHE A 337 13.53 13.76 10.10
N PRO A 338 13.35 12.72 10.92
CA PRO A 338 14.25 12.48 12.07
C PRO A 338 15.68 12.26 11.61
N LEU A 339 15.91 11.56 10.50
CA LEU A 339 17.24 11.28 9.97
C LEU A 339 18.00 12.57 9.58
N LEU A 340 17.30 13.60 9.06
CA LEU A 340 17.90 14.89 8.72
C LEU A 340 18.04 15.83 9.93
N THR A 341 17.23 15.64 10.96
CA THR A 341 17.29 16.48 12.18
C THR A 341 18.51 16.13 13.00
N ASP A 342 18.81 14.86 13.16
CA ASP A 342 19.85 14.34 14.03
C ASP A 342 21.21 14.18 13.35
N ASN A 343 21.28 14.37 12.03
CA ASN A 343 22.51 14.17 11.26
C ASN A 343 23.13 15.46 10.72
N GLU A 344 24.45 15.53 10.86
CA GLU A 344 25.28 16.62 10.31
C GLU A 344 25.50 16.45 8.78
N TYR A 345 25.38 15.23 8.26
CA TYR A 345 25.68 14.88 6.88
C TYR A 345 24.41 14.75 6.03
N PRO A 346 24.50 15.02 4.70
CA PRO A 346 23.42 14.71 3.77
C PRO A 346 23.08 13.22 3.79
N ILE A 347 21.81 12.88 3.62
CA ILE A 347 21.37 11.49 3.46
C ILE A 347 21.72 11.01 2.05
N ALA A 348 22.32 9.84 1.96
CA ALA A 348 22.58 9.18 0.70
C ALA A 348 21.40 8.29 0.31
N VAL A 349 20.79 8.53 -0.86
CA VAL A 349 19.79 7.64 -1.44
C VAL A 349 20.51 6.59 -2.28
N VAL A 350 20.30 5.31 -1.97
CA VAL A 350 21.00 4.19 -2.59
C VAL A 350 20.02 3.14 -3.11
N ASN A 351 20.43 2.40 -4.14
CA ASN A 351 19.70 1.20 -4.57
C ASN A 351 20.15 -0.05 -3.79
N GLU A 352 19.53 -1.19 -4.04
CA GLU A 352 19.82 -2.49 -3.40
C GLU A 352 21.31 -2.90 -3.51
N ALA A 353 21.99 -2.50 -4.58
CA ALA A 353 23.42 -2.75 -4.77
C ALA A 353 24.32 -1.73 -4.04
N ASN A 354 23.78 -0.92 -3.12
CA ASN A 354 24.46 0.17 -2.40
C ASN A 354 25.14 1.20 -3.34
N ARG A 355 24.50 1.50 -4.49
CA ARG A 355 24.97 2.51 -5.43
C ARG A 355 24.22 3.80 -5.19
N LEU A 356 24.98 4.90 -5.04
CA LEU A 356 24.41 6.24 -4.85
C LEU A 356 23.54 6.62 -6.06
N GLN A 357 22.27 6.92 -5.80
CA GLN A 357 21.28 7.42 -6.76
C GLN A 357 21.14 8.95 -6.65
N GLY A 358 21.12 9.46 -5.43
CA GLY A 358 20.98 10.88 -5.15
C GLY A 358 21.33 11.23 -3.71
N VAL A 359 21.12 12.49 -3.37
CA VAL A 359 21.38 13.03 -2.03
C VAL A 359 20.21 13.88 -1.58
N ILE A 360 19.90 13.81 -0.29
CA ILE A 360 18.86 14.64 0.34
C ILE A 360 19.51 15.51 1.42
N ILE A 361 19.19 16.81 1.37
CA ILE A 361 19.53 17.80 2.39
C ILE A 361 18.25 18.41 2.95
N LYS A 362 18.32 19.02 4.15
CA LYS A 362 17.15 19.64 4.82
C LYS A 362 16.35 20.57 3.89
N GLY A 363 17.05 21.40 3.10
CA GLY A 363 16.37 22.32 2.18
C GLY A 363 15.56 21.66 1.07
N LEU A 364 15.99 20.50 0.56
CA LEU A 364 15.26 19.73 -0.44
C LEU A 364 13.99 19.13 0.16
N LEU A 365 14.07 18.55 1.35
CA LEU A 365 12.91 17.99 2.04
C LEU A 365 11.87 19.06 2.34
N LEU A 366 12.29 20.19 2.92
CA LEU A 366 11.40 21.32 3.22
C LEU A 366 10.79 21.93 1.94
N GLY A 367 11.57 22.05 0.87
CA GLY A 367 11.06 22.50 -0.42
C GLY A 367 10.01 21.59 -1.01
N ALA A 368 10.25 20.28 -1.04
CA ALA A 368 9.30 19.30 -1.56
C ALA A 368 7.96 19.30 -0.79
N LEU A 369 8.02 19.48 0.53
CA LEU A 369 6.81 19.59 1.36
C LEU A 369 6.08 20.93 1.20
N ALA A 370 6.80 22.03 1.03
CA ALA A 370 6.22 23.36 0.78
C ALA A 370 5.54 23.42 -0.58
N ASP A 371 6.16 22.84 -1.61
CA ASP A 371 5.59 22.79 -2.96
C ASP A 371 4.30 21.94 -2.98
N SER A 372 4.26 20.86 -2.20
CA SER A 372 3.06 20.01 -2.07
C SER A 372 1.89 20.70 -1.34
N THR A 373 2.17 21.62 -0.41
CA THR A 373 1.15 22.43 0.27
C THR A 373 0.64 23.59 -0.58
N GLN A 374 1.42 24.08 -1.54
CA GLN A 374 0.98 25.17 -2.45
C GLN A 374 0.06 24.67 -3.57
N VAL A 375 0.14 23.42 -3.97
CA VAL A 375 -0.80 22.81 -4.93
C VAL A 375 -2.22 22.77 -4.36
N ASN A 376 -2.36 22.66 -3.03
CA ASN A 376 -3.66 22.65 -2.33
C ASN A 376 -4.19 24.05 -1.97
N GLY A 377 -3.41 25.12 -2.15
CA GLY A 377 -3.75 26.49 -1.72
C GLY A 377 -4.12 27.48 -2.82
N ASN A 378 -4.12 27.07 -4.09
CA ASN A 378 -4.36 27.96 -5.25
C ASN A 378 -5.57 27.50 -6.09
N THR A 379 -6.74 27.36 -5.43
CA THR A 379 -8.04 27.33 -6.14
C THR A 379 -9.06 28.17 -5.39
#